data_64aeeb8540bc10dfd62673d628bf47e3
#
_entry.id   64aeeb8540bc10dfd62673d628bf47e3
#
_cell.length_a   1.000
_cell.length_b   1.000
_cell.length_c   1.000
_cell.angle_alpha   90.00
_cell.angle_beta   90.00
_cell.angle_gamma   90.00
#
_symmetry.space_group_name_H-M   'P 1'
#
loop_
_entity.id
_entity.type
_entity.pdbx_description
1 polymer ?
#
loop_
_entity_poly.entity_id
_entity_poly.type
_entity_poly.pdbx_seq_one_letter_code
_entity_poly.pdbx_strand_id
1 'polypeptide(L)'
;YINPGKFIISGMQTDNVVIISSSRISEIVGFLYKNNISDANTLYFSSPEALRFLWGVVDSPVYDIRHLTERCSVNDISHLYRAFMSVEKLTLSGRQVNVLMMLLYGSNGTEGARYLGMSEKTFSTHKQNLIKRLRVHNEVELLYKGMLLVRKGRL
;
A
#
# COMPACT_ATOMS: atom_id res chain seq x y z
N TYR A 1 -15.08 -7.55 3.90
CA TYR A 1 -15.70 -6.41 3.22
C TYR A 1 -17.10 -6.18 3.79
N ILE A 2 -17.30 -5.02 4.36
CA ILE A 2 -18.62 -4.58 4.82
C ILE A 2 -18.99 -3.38 3.94
N ASN A 3 -20.10 -3.49 3.22
CA ASN A 3 -20.71 -2.35 2.55
C ASN A 3 -21.92 -1.92 3.40
N PRO A 4 -21.76 -0.98 4.32
CA PRO A 4 -22.77 -0.67 5.33
C PRO A 4 -23.77 0.42 4.91
N GLY A 5 -23.84 0.77 3.64
CA GLY A 5 -24.52 1.98 3.23
C GLY A 5 -23.68 3.23 3.57
N LYS A 6 -24.27 4.38 3.40
CA LYS A 6 -23.55 5.64 3.61
C LYS A 6 -23.36 5.91 5.11
N PHE A 7 -22.11 5.85 5.59
CA PHE A 7 -21.77 6.34 6.93
C PHE A 7 -21.32 7.79 6.86
N ILE A 8 -21.74 8.59 7.81
CA ILE A 8 -21.22 9.93 8.01
C ILE A 8 -20.30 9.88 9.22
N ILE A 9 -18.97 9.98 8.98
CA ILE A 9 -17.99 10.11 10.03
C ILE A 9 -17.46 11.53 9.97
N SER A 10 -17.76 12.33 10.98
CA SER A 10 -17.31 13.75 11.09
C SER A 10 -17.60 14.61 9.86
N GLY A 11 -18.78 14.50 9.28
CA GLY A 11 -19.16 15.26 8.07
C GLY A 11 -18.59 14.67 6.77
N MET A 12 -17.83 13.57 6.84
CA MET A 12 -17.44 12.79 5.68
C MET A 12 -18.46 11.71 5.40
N GLN A 13 -18.90 11.64 4.17
CA GLN A 13 -19.70 10.54 3.68
C GLN A 13 -18.76 9.44 3.20
N THR A 14 -18.85 8.24 3.80
CA THR A 14 -18.14 7.06 3.32
C THR A 14 -19.13 6.09 2.68
N ASP A 15 -18.77 5.56 1.52
CA ASP A 15 -19.59 4.58 0.83
C ASP A 15 -19.16 3.15 1.20
N ASN A 16 -17.90 2.99 1.62
CA ASN A 16 -17.31 1.69 1.91
C ASN A 16 -16.45 1.71 3.17
N VAL A 17 -16.52 0.62 3.93
CA VAL A 17 -15.57 0.32 5.00
C VAL A 17 -14.94 -1.03 4.70
N VAL A 18 -13.63 -1.08 4.68
CA VAL A 18 -12.85 -2.30 4.43
C VAL A 18 -12.10 -2.65 5.70
N ILE A 19 -12.30 -3.87 6.18
CA ILE A 19 -11.62 -4.40 7.37
C ILE A 19 -10.71 -5.53 6.94
N ILE A 20 -9.41 -5.37 7.18
CA ILE A 20 -8.37 -6.35 6.88
C ILE A 20 -7.76 -6.82 8.19
N SER A 21 -8.23 -7.95 8.71
CA SER A 21 -7.74 -8.53 9.96
C SER A 21 -6.56 -9.49 9.78
N SER A 22 -6.29 -9.93 8.55
CA SER A 22 -5.19 -10.85 8.28
C SER A 22 -3.83 -10.15 8.44
N SER A 23 -2.87 -10.89 8.99
CA SER A 23 -1.44 -10.51 9.01
C SER A 23 -0.66 -11.15 7.85
N ARG A 24 -1.29 -12.04 7.06
CA ARG A 24 -0.65 -12.72 5.94
C ARG A 24 -0.68 -11.86 4.68
N ILE A 25 0.48 -11.42 4.24
CA ILE A 25 0.60 -10.53 3.06
C ILE A 25 -0.03 -11.16 1.81
N SER A 26 0.12 -12.46 1.59
CA SER A 26 -0.49 -13.15 0.45
C SER A 26 -2.01 -13.08 0.42
N GLU A 27 -2.67 -13.16 1.59
CA GLU A 27 -4.13 -13.02 1.71
C GLU A 27 -4.57 -11.58 1.45
N ILE A 28 -3.83 -10.61 1.99
CA ILE A 28 -4.07 -9.18 1.78
C ILE A 28 -3.96 -8.84 0.30
N VAL A 29 -2.88 -9.29 -0.35
CA VAL A 29 -2.66 -9.09 -1.79
C VAL A 29 -3.77 -9.74 -2.61
N GLY A 30 -4.11 -10.98 -2.31
CA GLY A 30 -5.18 -11.70 -2.99
C GLY A 30 -6.53 -10.97 -2.89
N PHE A 31 -6.86 -10.45 -1.72
CA PHE A 31 -8.06 -9.65 -1.50
C PHE A 31 -8.04 -8.36 -2.33
N LEU A 32 -6.98 -7.58 -2.24
CA LEU A 32 -6.86 -6.30 -2.95
C LEU A 32 -6.80 -6.48 -4.47
N TYR A 33 -6.23 -7.60 -4.93
CA TYR A 33 -6.14 -7.91 -6.36
C TYR A 33 -7.50 -8.31 -6.95
N LYS A 34 -8.29 -9.09 -6.21
CA LYS A 34 -9.63 -9.55 -6.64
C LYS A 34 -10.67 -8.44 -6.58
N ASN A 35 -10.58 -7.58 -5.58
CA ASN A 35 -11.57 -6.56 -5.32
C ASN A 35 -11.06 -5.21 -5.80
N ASN A 36 -11.58 -4.75 -6.92
CA ASN A 36 -11.26 -3.42 -7.44
C ASN A 36 -12.07 -2.35 -6.68
N ILE A 37 -11.74 -2.18 -5.41
CA ILE A 37 -12.42 -1.21 -4.53
C ILE A 37 -11.92 0.19 -4.91
N SER A 38 -12.84 1.10 -5.20
CA SER A 38 -12.50 2.50 -5.36
C SER A 38 -12.02 3.07 -4.03
N ASP A 39 -10.90 3.79 -4.04
CA ASP A 39 -10.41 4.47 -2.85
C ASP A 39 -11.27 5.71 -2.49
N ALA A 40 -12.07 6.19 -3.43
CA ALA A 40 -12.99 7.29 -3.17
C ALA A 40 -14.03 6.88 -2.10
N ASN A 41 -14.14 7.69 -1.07
CA ASN A 41 -15.09 7.49 0.03
C ASN A 41 -14.95 6.12 0.74
N THR A 42 -13.74 5.56 0.78
CA THR A 42 -13.46 4.29 1.44
C THR A 42 -12.58 4.49 2.67
N LEU A 43 -12.94 3.84 3.77
CA LEU A 43 -12.11 3.76 4.97
C LEU A 43 -11.54 2.35 5.11
N TYR A 44 -10.27 2.26 5.44
CA TYR A 44 -9.60 1.00 5.70
C TYR A 44 -9.25 0.88 7.19
N PHE A 45 -9.59 -0.26 7.78
CA PHE A 45 -9.11 -0.69 9.09
C PHE A 45 -8.29 -1.96 8.90
N SER A 46 -7.08 -1.97 9.39
CA SER A 46 -6.18 -3.08 9.12
C SER A 46 -5.32 -3.48 10.31
N SER A 47 -4.82 -4.71 10.27
CA SER A 47 -3.74 -5.14 11.15
C SER A 47 -2.50 -4.25 10.95
N PRO A 48 -1.59 -4.17 11.94
CA PRO A 48 -0.36 -3.38 11.80
C PRO A 48 0.48 -3.79 10.57
N GLU A 49 0.51 -5.08 10.25
CA GLU A 49 1.22 -5.61 9.08
C GLU A 49 0.59 -5.15 7.78
N ALA A 50 -0.74 -5.21 7.71
CA ALA A 50 -1.48 -4.74 6.54
C ALA A 50 -1.40 -3.22 6.39
N LEU A 51 -1.42 -2.47 7.49
CA LEU A 51 -1.27 -1.01 7.48
C LEU A 51 0.03 -0.58 6.81
N ARG A 52 1.13 -1.22 7.16
CA ARG A 52 2.44 -1.00 6.53
C ARG A 52 2.39 -1.29 5.02
N PHE A 53 1.77 -2.40 4.63
CA PHE A 53 1.70 -2.83 3.25
C PHE A 53 0.76 -1.96 2.41
N LEU A 54 -0.36 -1.50 2.97
CA LEU A 54 -1.33 -0.65 2.29
C LEU A 54 -0.81 0.77 2.03
N TRP A 55 0.20 1.22 2.80
CA TRP A 55 0.79 2.53 2.60
C TRP A 55 1.31 2.71 1.16
N GLY A 56 0.84 3.75 0.49
CA GLY A 56 1.16 4.03 -0.91
C GLY A 56 0.36 3.22 -1.94
N VAL A 57 -0.33 2.14 -1.52
CA VAL A 57 -1.19 1.34 -2.40
C VAL A 57 -2.58 1.95 -2.50
N VAL A 58 -3.12 2.41 -1.38
CA VAL A 58 -4.44 3.07 -1.33
C VAL A 58 -4.30 4.56 -1.02
N ASP A 59 -5.17 5.38 -1.57
CA ASP A 59 -5.25 6.83 -1.29
C ASP A 59 -6.17 7.15 -0.12
N SER A 60 -6.91 6.16 0.33
CA SER A 60 -7.84 6.30 1.44
C SER A 60 -7.13 6.25 2.78
N PRO A 61 -7.72 6.84 3.83
CA PRO A 61 -7.23 6.67 5.18
C PRO A 61 -7.20 5.19 5.60
N VAL A 62 -6.09 4.78 6.19
CA VAL A 62 -5.91 3.44 6.76
C VAL A 62 -5.66 3.57 8.25
N TYR A 63 -6.46 2.89 9.06
CA TYR A 63 -6.40 2.91 10.52
C TYR A 63 -6.03 1.55 11.06
N ASP A 64 -5.36 1.53 12.20
CA ASP A 64 -5.11 0.30 12.94
C ASP A 64 -6.45 -0.25 13.48
N ILE A 65 -6.73 -1.53 13.18
CA ILE A 65 -7.97 -2.21 13.59
C ILE A 65 -8.16 -2.20 15.12
N ARG A 66 -7.08 -2.12 15.89
CA ARG A 66 -7.13 -2.03 17.35
C ARG A 66 -7.89 -0.80 17.84
N HIS A 67 -7.93 0.26 17.06
CA HIS A 67 -8.72 1.45 17.37
C HIS A 67 -10.24 1.23 17.31
N LEU A 68 -10.70 0.15 16.68
CA LEU A 68 -12.13 -0.21 16.65
C LEU A 68 -12.60 -0.89 17.93
N THR A 69 -11.71 -1.48 18.72
CA THR A 69 -12.05 -2.34 19.85
C THR A 69 -12.15 -1.60 21.18
N GLU A 70 -11.60 -0.39 21.28
CA GLU A 70 -11.55 0.39 22.50
C GLU A 70 -12.20 1.76 22.31
N ARG A 71 -13.49 1.88 22.64
CA ARG A 71 -14.23 3.17 22.85
C ARG A 71 -13.86 4.29 21.85
N CYS A 72 -13.70 3.94 20.59
CA CYS A 72 -13.37 4.92 19.55
C CYS A 72 -14.57 5.86 19.36
N SER A 73 -14.42 7.11 19.75
CA SER A 73 -15.39 8.14 19.41
C SER A 73 -15.19 8.58 17.97
N VAL A 74 -16.25 9.12 17.37
CA VAL A 74 -16.18 9.73 16.02
C VAL A 74 -15.12 10.82 15.94
N ASN A 75 -14.87 11.53 17.05
CA ASN A 75 -13.82 12.55 17.13
C ASN A 75 -12.40 11.96 17.03
N ASP A 76 -12.18 10.79 17.62
CA ASP A 76 -10.87 10.12 17.55
C ASP A 76 -10.54 9.70 16.11
N ILE A 77 -11.52 9.18 15.38
CA ILE A 77 -11.37 8.83 13.96
C ILE A 77 -11.07 10.08 13.12
N SER A 78 -11.67 11.22 13.44
CA SER A 78 -11.42 12.48 12.73
C SER A 78 -9.99 12.98 12.92
N HIS A 79 -9.45 12.87 14.14
CA HIS A 79 -8.06 13.21 14.42
C HIS A 79 -7.09 12.31 13.68
N LEU A 80 -7.36 11.01 13.64
CA LEU A 80 -6.56 10.05 12.89
C LEU A 80 -6.60 10.34 11.38
N TYR A 81 -7.77 10.70 10.85
CA TYR A 81 -7.90 11.09 9.44
C TYR A 81 -7.04 12.31 9.09
N ARG A 82 -7.07 13.35 9.91
CA ARG A 82 -6.23 14.55 9.70
C ARG A 82 -4.75 14.21 9.76
N ALA A 83 -4.33 13.36 10.71
CA ALA A 83 -2.97 12.89 10.81
C ALA A 83 -2.55 12.10 9.56
N PHE A 84 -3.43 11.25 9.03
CA PHE A 84 -3.17 10.49 7.81
C PHE A 84 -3.00 11.41 6.58
N MET A 85 -3.84 12.42 6.42
CA MET A 85 -3.76 13.36 5.30
C MET A 85 -2.50 14.22 5.31
N SER A 86 -1.82 14.31 6.45
CA SER A 86 -0.52 14.97 6.57
C SER A 86 0.68 14.06 6.25
N VAL A 87 0.45 12.77 6.02
CA VAL A 87 1.50 11.80 5.75
C VAL A 87 2.10 11.98 4.36
N GLU A 88 3.41 11.83 4.29
CA GLU A 88 4.16 11.88 3.04
C GLU A 88 3.62 10.87 2.00
N LYS A 89 3.27 11.36 0.82
CA LYS A 89 2.83 10.50 -0.28
C LYS A 89 4.01 9.69 -0.83
N LEU A 90 3.73 8.47 -1.28
CA LEU A 90 4.71 7.66 -1.97
C LEU A 90 5.13 8.33 -3.28
N THR A 91 6.41 8.59 -3.40
CA THR A 91 7.04 9.04 -4.65
C THR A 91 8.25 8.17 -4.95
N LEU A 92 8.35 7.70 -6.19
CA LEU A 92 9.49 6.93 -6.70
C LEU A 92 10.18 7.73 -7.80
N SER A 93 11.51 7.69 -7.82
CA SER A 93 12.26 8.24 -8.95
C SER A 93 12.08 7.37 -10.21
N GLY A 94 12.28 7.96 -11.40
CA GLY A 94 12.19 7.19 -12.64
C GLY A 94 13.12 5.96 -12.67
N ARG A 95 14.32 6.07 -12.08
CA ARG A 95 15.23 4.92 -11.92
C ARG A 95 14.67 3.83 -11.03
N GLN A 96 14.04 4.20 -9.91
CA GLN A 96 13.40 3.24 -9.02
C GLN A 96 12.21 2.55 -9.72
N VAL A 97 11.40 3.29 -10.44
CA VAL A 97 10.30 2.71 -11.24
C VAL A 97 10.85 1.71 -12.25
N ASN A 98 11.89 2.08 -13.01
CA ASN A 98 12.48 1.18 -14.00
C ASN A 98 13.05 -0.10 -13.37
N VAL A 99 13.72 0.00 -12.23
CA VAL A 99 14.24 -1.19 -11.52
C VAL A 99 13.07 -2.05 -11.03
N LEU A 100 12.03 -1.46 -10.46
CA LEU A 100 10.85 -2.20 -10.02
C LEU A 100 10.15 -2.92 -11.19
N MET A 101 10.01 -2.25 -12.33
CA MET A 101 9.42 -2.87 -13.52
C MET A 101 10.25 -4.05 -14.03
N MET A 102 11.60 -3.92 -14.04
CA MET A 102 12.47 -5.04 -14.43
C MET A 102 12.30 -6.25 -13.51
N LEU A 103 12.20 -6.01 -12.19
CA LEU A 103 11.92 -7.08 -11.22
C LEU A 103 10.55 -7.73 -11.45
N LEU A 104 9.51 -6.94 -11.74
CA LEU A 104 8.16 -7.45 -12.02
C LEU A 104 8.09 -8.27 -13.32
N TYR A 105 8.93 -7.95 -14.30
CA TYR A 105 9.08 -8.77 -15.52
C TYR A 105 9.89 -10.05 -15.29
N GLY A 106 10.39 -10.29 -14.10
CA GLY A 106 11.14 -11.49 -13.76
C GLY A 106 12.62 -11.44 -14.12
N SER A 107 13.17 -10.28 -14.45
CA SER A 107 14.61 -10.12 -14.70
C SER A 107 15.40 -10.34 -13.44
N ASN A 108 16.50 -11.09 -13.54
CA ASN A 108 17.48 -11.17 -12.47
C ASN A 108 18.34 -9.89 -12.41
N GLY A 109 19.16 -9.77 -11.37
CA GLY A 109 19.98 -8.57 -11.15
C GLY A 109 20.93 -8.25 -12.29
N THR A 110 21.52 -9.27 -12.93
CA THR A 110 22.45 -9.13 -14.06
C THR A 110 21.74 -8.64 -15.32
N GLU A 111 20.62 -9.27 -15.66
CA GLU A 111 19.82 -8.90 -16.84
C GLU A 111 19.21 -7.51 -16.70
N GLY A 112 18.59 -7.23 -15.55
CA GLY A 112 18.00 -5.93 -15.26
C GLY A 112 19.02 -4.80 -15.27
N ALA A 113 20.19 -5.01 -14.67
CA ALA A 113 21.28 -4.04 -14.69
C ALA A 113 21.78 -3.76 -16.11
N ARG A 114 21.99 -4.81 -16.90
CA ARG A 114 22.42 -4.68 -18.29
C ARG A 114 21.41 -3.90 -19.12
N TYR A 115 20.14 -4.24 -19.00
CA TYR A 115 19.06 -3.58 -19.74
C TYR A 115 18.97 -2.08 -19.40
N LEU A 116 19.17 -1.73 -18.13
CA LEU A 116 19.08 -0.35 -17.65
C LEU A 116 20.41 0.42 -17.77
N GLY A 117 21.47 -0.21 -18.29
CA GLY A 117 22.79 0.42 -18.45
C GLY A 117 23.43 0.81 -17.11
N MET A 118 23.29 -0.02 -16.09
CA MET A 118 23.90 0.17 -14.77
C MET A 118 24.65 -1.07 -14.31
N SER A 119 25.48 -0.92 -13.27
CA SER A 119 26.15 -2.06 -12.65
C SER A 119 25.16 -2.90 -11.82
N GLU A 120 25.45 -4.19 -11.61
CA GLU A 120 24.67 -5.07 -10.74
C GLU A 120 24.60 -4.54 -9.31
N LYS A 121 25.71 -3.96 -8.83
CA LYS A 121 25.76 -3.31 -7.51
C LYS A 121 24.78 -2.14 -7.43
N THR A 122 24.72 -1.30 -8.46
CA THR A 122 23.78 -0.17 -8.53
C THR A 122 22.33 -0.66 -8.59
N PHE A 123 22.05 -1.70 -9.38
CA PHE A 123 20.73 -2.32 -9.45
C PHE A 123 20.31 -2.88 -8.09
N SER A 124 21.21 -3.61 -7.42
CA SER A 124 20.95 -4.14 -6.07
C SER A 124 20.70 -3.03 -5.05
N THR A 125 21.44 -1.93 -5.13
CA THR A 125 21.25 -0.77 -4.26
C THR A 125 19.84 -0.15 -4.47
N HIS A 126 19.42 0.02 -5.72
CA HIS A 126 18.06 0.49 -6.03
C HIS A 126 16.99 -0.46 -5.51
N LYS A 127 17.19 -1.79 -5.63
CA LYS A 127 16.28 -2.80 -5.08
C LYS A 127 16.16 -2.67 -3.56
N GLN A 128 17.28 -2.54 -2.84
CA GLN A 128 17.26 -2.36 -1.39
C GLN A 128 16.58 -1.05 -0.97
N ASN A 129 16.80 0.01 -1.72
CA ASN A 129 16.15 1.29 -1.48
C ASN A 129 14.63 1.22 -1.73
N LEU A 130 14.19 0.46 -2.74
CA LEU A 130 12.78 0.18 -2.99
C LEU A 130 12.13 -0.58 -1.83
N ILE A 131 12.79 -1.63 -1.31
CA ILE A 131 12.31 -2.40 -0.16
C ILE A 131 12.05 -1.46 1.02
N LYS A 132 13.01 -0.57 1.33
CA LYS A 132 12.87 0.42 2.40
C LYS A 132 11.77 1.44 2.09
N ARG A 133 11.78 2.02 0.88
CA ARG A 133 10.84 3.08 0.49
C ARG A 133 9.40 2.59 0.45
N LEU A 134 9.17 1.38 -0.02
CA LEU A 134 7.84 0.75 -0.06
C LEU A 134 7.43 0.10 1.27
N ARG A 135 8.27 0.20 2.30
CA ARG A 135 7.99 -0.36 3.63
C ARG A 135 7.67 -1.84 3.60
N VAL A 136 8.40 -2.60 2.80
CA VAL A 136 8.30 -4.06 2.70
C VAL A 136 9.52 -4.73 3.33
N HIS A 137 9.43 -6.03 3.65
CA HIS A 137 10.49 -6.73 4.37
C HIS A 137 11.47 -7.46 3.46
N ASN A 138 11.03 -7.86 2.27
CA ASN A 138 11.81 -8.67 1.35
C ASN A 138 11.37 -8.46 -0.11
N GLU A 139 12.07 -9.12 -1.02
CA GLU A 139 11.81 -9.02 -2.45
C GLU A 139 10.44 -9.58 -2.84
N VAL A 140 9.96 -10.63 -2.19
CA VAL A 140 8.63 -11.21 -2.47
C VAL A 140 7.53 -10.19 -2.16
N GLU A 141 7.59 -9.55 -1.00
CA GLU A 141 6.66 -8.49 -0.65
C GLU A 141 6.81 -7.28 -1.59
N LEU A 142 8.03 -6.96 -2.03
CA LEU A 142 8.28 -5.90 -3.00
C LEU A 142 7.55 -6.17 -4.31
N LEU A 143 7.63 -7.40 -4.83
CA LEU A 143 6.95 -7.78 -6.05
C LEU A 143 5.42 -7.73 -5.89
N TYR A 144 4.88 -8.24 -4.80
CA TYR A 144 3.45 -8.16 -4.52
C TYR A 144 2.96 -6.72 -4.45
N LYS A 145 3.66 -5.88 -3.71
CA LYS A 145 3.29 -4.46 -3.60
C LYS A 145 3.44 -3.73 -4.92
N GLY A 146 4.50 -4.02 -5.67
CA GLY A 146 4.73 -3.48 -7.01
C GLY A 146 3.58 -3.82 -7.98
N MET A 147 3.12 -5.08 -7.98
CA MET A 147 1.96 -5.49 -8.79
C MET A 147 0.69 -4.70 -8.44
N LEU A 148 0.42 -4.48 -7.17
CA LEU A 148 -0.73 -3.69 -6.74
C LEU A 148 -0.61 -2.23 -7.14
N LEU A 149 0.58 -1.63 -7.05
CA LEU A 149 0.84 -0.26 -7.47
C LEU A 149 0.61 -0.09 -8.98
N VAL A 150 1.07 -1.03 -9.80
CA VAL A 150 0.81 -1.03 -11.25
C VAL A 150 -0.69 -1.14 -11.52
N ARG A 151 -1.37 -2.09 -10.88
CA ARG A 151 -2.81 -2.31 -11.06
C ARG A 151 -3.64 -1.07 -10.69
N LYS A 152 -3.21 -0.33 -9.69
CA LYS A 152 -3.88 0.90 -9.25
C LYS A 152 -3.44 2.15 -10.03
N GLY A 153 -2.56 2.01 -11.02
CA GLY A 153 -2.08 3.13 -11.81
C GLY A 153 -1.20 4.11 -11.01
N ARG A 154 -0.45 3.60 -10.03
CA ARG A 154 0.42 4.40 -9.16
C ARG A 154 1.87 4.50 -9.63
N LEU A 155 2.22 3.76 -10.64
CA LEU A 155 3.55 3.75 -11.27
C LEU A 155 3.50 4.30 -12.68
#